data_f5fda5ae93d24d31c0ca48ddbcecd5fc
#
_entry.id   f5fda5ae93d24d31c0ca48ddbcecd5fc
#
_cell.length_a   1.000
_cell.length_b   1.000
_cell.length_c   1.000
_cell.angle_alpha   90.00
_cell.angle_beta   90.00
_cell.angle_gamma   90.00
#
_symmetry.space_group_name_H-M   'P 1'
#
loop_
_entity.id
_entity.type
_entity.pdbx_description
1 polymer ?
#
loop_
_entity_poly.entity_id
_entity_poly.type
_entity_poly.pdbx_seq_one_letter_code
_entity_poly.pdbx_strand_id
1 'polypeptide(L)'
;MKKFYIIGIDDNGQREFQAEVREIITTHRVFSGGKRHYELMRDRLPEQYVWIDITVPLEEVFEKYAAYCEVVVFASGDPLFFGFANTVKSRLPEAEIQVFPWFNSLQMLAHRLVIPYQDMEVVSLTGRPWHEFDRALIAGKEKIGVLTDRQHTPVAIAGRMLEYGYAGYRMHIGEMLGNVTERVRTMELSEVLRSDFAFPNCLMLERTGLRSRPFGIPETRFCLLDGRAKMITKMPVRLLTLSMLDLHNRHSFWDIGFCTGSVSVEAKLQFPHLHITAFEVREEGRELLEKNSRKFGTPGITGVIGDFTEADLSVYPVPDAVFIGGHGGKLARILTILAGIMPVGGIVV
;
A
#
# COMPACT_ATOMS: atom_id res chain seq x y z
N MET A 1 9.26 -25.08 23.98
CA MET A 1 9.37 -24.18 22.84
C MET A 1 8.13 -24.41 21.98
N LYS A 2 7.46 -23.35 21.51
CA LYS A 2 6.27 -23.50 20.65
C LYS A 2 6.70 -23.77 19.23
N LYS A 3 5.99 -24.65 18.53
CA LYS A 3 6.27 -24.96 17.13
C LYS A 3 5.04 -24.73 16.24
N PHE A 4 5.24 -24.10 15.12
CA PHE A 4 4.22 -23.82 14.11
C PHE A 4 4.59 -24.46 12.78
N TYR A 5 3.67 -25.24 12.23
CA TYR A 5 3.72 -25.75 10.87
C TYR A 5 2.78 -24.91 10.01
N ILE A 6 3.30 -24.03 9.17
CA ILE A 6 2.47 -23.10 8.41
C ILE A 6 2.41 -23.57 6.96
N ILE A 7 1.24 -24.07 6.56
CA ILE A 7 1.01 -24.73 5.29
C ILE A 7 0.26 -23.79 4.35
N GLY A 8 0.89 -23.48 3.23
CA GLY A 8 0.27 -22.74 2.15
C GLY A 8 -0.72 -23.56 1.35
N ILE A 9 -1.92 -23.02 1.16
CA ILE A 9 -2.97 -23.64 0.35
C ILE A 9 -3.55 -22.66 -0.66
N ASP A 10 -4.07 -23.18 -1.78
CA ASP A 10 -4.90 -22.46 -2.74
C ASP A 10 -6.38 -22.82 -2.56
N ASP A 11 -7.23 -22.36 -3.46
CA ASP A 11 -8.67 -22.67 -3.45
C ASP A 11 -9.03 -24.03 -4.06
N ASN A 12 -8.03 -24.85 -4.41
CA ASN A 12 -8.27 -26.18 -4.91
C ASN A 12 -8.47 -27.20 -3.80
N GLY A 13 -9.73 -27.44 -3.43
CA GLY A 13 -10.08 -28.41 -2.37
C GLY A 13 -9.69 -29.86 -2.69
N GLN A 14 -9.37 -30.23 -3.93
CA GLN A 14 -8.98 -31.58 -4.35
C GLN A 14 -7.47 -31.77 -4.47
N ARG A 15 -6.68 -30.72 -4.19
CA ARG A 15 -5.23 -30.78 -4.33
C ARG A 15 -4.60 -31.86 -3.46
N GLU A 16 -3.65 -32.60 -4.01
CA GLU A 16 -2.80 -33.51 -3.26
C GLU A 16 -1.64 -32.76 -2.58
N PHE A 17 -1.43 -33.06 -1.29
CA PHE A 17 -0.27 -32.58 -0.54
C PHE A 17 0.93 -33.51 -0.70
N GLN A 18 2.12 -32.96 -0.58
CA GLN A 18 3.35 -33.76 -0.44
C GLN A 18 3.27 -34.68 0.79
N ALA A 19 4.03 -35.78 0.77
CA ALA A 19 3.97 -36.78 1.83
C ALA A 19 4.20 -36.20 3.23
N GLU A 20 5.19 -35.32 3.38
CA GLU A 20 5.51 -34.66 4.65
C GLU A 20 4.33 -33.81 5.17
N VAL A 21 3.69 -33.03 4.32
CA VAL A 21 2.52 -32.21 4.70
C VAL A 21 1.34 -33.11 5.08
N ARG A 22 1.13 -34.22 4.38
CA ARG A 22 0.09 -35.19 4.74
C ARG A 22 0.33 -35.81 6.12
N GLU A 23 1.59 -36.18 6.41
CA GLU A 23 1.98 -36.71 7.71
C GLU A 23 1.70 -35.69 8.82
N ILE A 24 2.08 -34.42 8.64
CA ILE A 24 1.78 -33.34 9.59
C ILE A 24 0.27 -33.24 9.84
N ILE A 25 -0.56 -33.21 8.77
CA ILE A 25 -2.01 -33.11 8.91
C ILE A 25 -2.60 -34.30 9.65
N THR A 26 -2.11 -35.52 9.42
CA THR A 26 -2.66 -36.73 10.05
C THR A 26 -2.20 -36.95 11.50
N THR A 27 -1.00 -36.51 11.86
CA THR A 27 -0.40 -36.74 13.18
C THR A 27 -0.73 -35.66 14.21
N HIS A 28 -1.01 -34.43 13.77
CA HIS A 28 -1.35 -33.32 14.66
C HIS A 28 -2.84 -33.24 14.96
N ARG A 29 -3.20 -32.49 15.99
CA ARG A 29 -4.59 -32.34 16.48
C ARG A 29 -5.03 -30.89 16.64
N VAL A 30 -4.14 -29.93 16.54
CA VAL A 30 -4.45 -28.52 16.69
C VAL A 30 -4.20 -27.79 15.37
N PHE A 31 -5.28 -27.27 14.79
CA PHE A 31 -5.27 -26.62 13.50
C PHE A 31 -5.80 -25.21 13.61
N SER A 32 -5.37 -24.34 12.72
CA SER A 32 -5.81 -22.96 12.66
C SER A 32 -5.86 -22.45 11.23
N GLY A 33 -6.71 -21.47 11.00
CA GLY A 33 -6.89 -20.82 9.71
C GLY A 33 -8.09 -19.89 9.71
N GLY A 34 -8.30 -19.14 8.65
CA GLY A 34 -9.53 -18.40 8.44
C GLY A 34 -10.68 -19.34 8.05
N LYS A 35 -11.93 -18.84 8.11
CA LYS A 35 -13.15 -19.60 7.79
C LYS A 35 -13.05 -20.35 6.44
N ARG A 36 -12.53 -19.69 5.39
CA ARG A 36 -12.35 -20.33 4.07
C ARG A 36 -11.35 -21.50 4.13
N HIS A 37 -10.28 -21.38 4.89
CA HIS A 37 -9.30 -22.46 5.06
C HIS A 37 -9.93 -23.66 5.78
N TYR A 38 -10.80 -23.41 6.75
CA TYR A 38 -11.55 -24.46 7.40
C TYR A 38 -12.45 -25.23 6.41
N GLU A 39 -13.21 -24.50 5.60
CA GLU A 39 -14.10 -25.10 4.59
C GLU A 39 -13.34 -25.96 3.56
N LEU A 40 -12.12 -25.58 3.21
CA LEU A 40 -11.25 -26.33 2.30
C LEU A 40 -10.61 -27.56 2.92
N MET A 41 -10.35 -27.51 4.24
CA MET A 41 -9.52 -28.53 4.91
C MET A 41 -10.30 -29.49 5.79
N ARG A 42 -11.51 -29.16 6.26
CA ARG A 42 -12.27 -29.93 7.26
C ARG A 42 -12.38 -31.42 6.95
N ASP A 43 -12.59 -31.81 5.69
CA ASP A 43 -12.76 -33.19 5.27
C ASP A 43 -11.44 -33.97 5.15
N ARG A 44 -10.30 -33.30 5.42
CA ARG A 44 -8.93 -33.83 5.39
C ARG A 44 -8.29 -33.89 6.78
N LEU A 45 -8.95 -33.29 7.78
CA LEU A 45 -8.48 -33.29 9.14
C LEU A 45 -8.78 -34.66 9.81
N PRO A 46 -8.02 -35.06 10.83
CA PRO A 46 -8.29 -36.29 11.57
C PRO A 46 -9.64 -36.22 12.30
N GLU A 47 -10.20 -37.39 12.73
CA GLU A 47 -11.52 -37.44 13.39
C GLU A 47 -11.63 -36.55 14.64
N GLN A 48 -10.54 -36.46 15.41
CA GLN A 48 -10.47 -35.62 16.61
C GLN A 48 -9.44 -34.51 16.44
N TYR A 49 -9.91 -33.29 16.42
CA TYR A 49 -9.06 -32.13 16.32
C TYR A 49 -9.65 -30.91 17.05
N VAL A 50 -8.80 -29.91 17.28
CA VAL A 50 -9.18 -28.58 17.73
C VAL A 50 -8.94 -27.62 16.56
N TRP A 51 -9.93 -26.80 16.22
CA TRP A 51 -9.79 -25.73 15.24
C TRP A 51 -9.80 -24.38 15.93
N ILE A 52 -8.83 -23.52 15.59
CA ILE A 52 -8.71 -22.15 16.08
C ILE A 52 -8.89 -21.21 14.89
N ASP A 53 -10.01 -20.49 14.86
CA ASP A 53 -10.27 -19.50 13.83
C ASP A 53 -9.32 -18.30 13.95
N ILE A 54 -8.72 -17.90 12.82
CA ILE A 54 -7.97 -16.65 12.73
C ILE A 54 -8.97 -15.53 12.47
N THR A 55 -9.22 -14.74 13.51
CA THR A 55 -10.14 -13.59 13.52
C THR A 55 -9.43 -12.34 14.04
N VAL A 56 -10.04 -11.18 13.85
CA VAL A 56 -9.60 -9.91 14.44
C VAL A 56 -10.47 -9.63 15.67
N PRO A 57 -9.88 -9.23 16.81
CA PRO A 57 -8.45 -8.92 17.02
C PRO A 57 -7.59 -10.19 17.14
N LEU A 58 -6.34 -10.09 16.65
CA LEU A 58 -5.42 -11.24 16.64
C LEU A 58 -4.94 -11.67 18.05
N GLU A 59 -5.04 -10.79 19.02
CA GLU A 59 -4.68 -11.05 20.43
C GLU A 59 -5.34 -12.32 20.94
N GLU A 60 -6.65 -12.47 20.73
CA GLU A 60 -7.43 -13.64 21.16
C GLU A 60 -6.97 -14.94 20.49
N VAL A 61 -6.49 -14.86 19.25
CA VAL A 61 -5.95 -16.01 18.51
C VAL A 61 -4.65 -16.49 19.17
N PHE A 62 -3.75 -15.54 19.48
CA PHE A 62 -2.47 -15.86 20.12
C PHE A 62 -2.63 -16.32 21.56
N GLU A 63 -3.64 -15.85 22.29
CA GLU A 63 -4.00 -16.36 23.61
C GLU A 63 -4.43 -17.84 23.52
N LYS A 64 -5.24 -18.21 22.53
CA LYS A 64 -5.61 -19.62 22.29
C LYS A 64 -4.39 -20.48 21.94
N TYR A 65 -3.47 -19.96 21.12
CA TYR A 65 -2.22 -20.67 20.80
C TYR A 65 -1.35 -20.90 22.04
N ALA A 66 -1.49 -20.06 23.09
CA ALA A 66 -0.72 -20.22 24.32
C ALA A 66 -0.92 -21.58 24.99
N ALA A 67 -2.09 -22.19 24.83
CA ALA A 67 -2.44 -23.51 25.44
C ALA A 67 -1.76 -24.71 24.76
N TYR A 68 -1.13 -24.55 23.59
CA TYR A 68 -0.62 -25.65 22.79
C TYR A 68 0.87 -25.52 22.50
N CYS A 69 1.57 -26.66 22.43
CA CYS A 69 2.99 -26.73 22.08
C CYS A 69 3.21 -26.68 20.55
N GLU A 70 2.31 -27.32 19.80
CA GLU A 70 2.38 -27.41 18.33
C GLU A 70 1.05 -27.00 17.72
N VAL A 71 1.11 -26.18 16.66
CA VAL A 71 -0.07 -25.71 15.93
C VAL A 71 0.20 -25.78 14.42
N VAL A 72 -0.71 -26.43 13.69
CA VAL A 72 -0.69 -26.44 12.22
C VAL A 72 -1.58 -25.29 11.73
N VAL A 73 -1.02 -24.37 10.95
CA VAL A 73 -1.73 -23.20 10.45
C VAL A 73 -1.87 -23.29 8.93
N PHE A 74 -3.08 -23.16 8.42
CA PHE A 74 -3.33 -23.04 7.00
C PHE A 74 -3.38 -21.56 6.59
N ALA A 75 -2.60 -21.20 5.56
CA ALA A 75 -2.52 -19.85 5.04
C ALA A 75 -2.71 -19.87 3.52
N SER A 76 -3.18 -18.77 2.95
CA SER A 76 -3.33 -18.65 1.48
C SER A 76 -1.97 -18.53 0.80
N GLY A 77 -1.70 -19.36 -0.19
CA GLY A 77 -0.51 -19.29 -1.03
C GLY A 77 0.80 -19.47 -0.28
N ASP A 78 1.71 -18.52 -0.41
CA ASP A 78 2.99 -18.52 0.31
C ASP A 78 2.83 -17.83 1.68
N PRO A 79 3.00 -18.56 2.79
CA PRO A 79 2.84 -18.01 4.15
C PRO A 79 3.79 -16.86 4.51
N LEU A 80 4.92 -16.72 3.79
CA LEU A 80 5.87 -15.61 3.99
C LEU A 80 5.60 -14.43 3.06
N PHE A 81 4.81 -14.61 2.01
CA PHE A 81 4.48 -13.54 1.08
C PHE A 81 3.25 -12.75 1.55
N PHE A 82 3.46 -11.72 2.35
CA PHE A 82 2.42 -10.96 3.07
C PHE A 82 1.49 -11.86 3.92
N GLY A 83 1.92 -13.08 4.22
CA GLY A 83 1.13 -14.12 4.84
C GLY A 83 1.29 -14.19 6.36
N PHE A 84 0.52 -15.09 6.98
CA PHE A 84 0.39 -15.22 8.43
C PHE A 84 1.69 -15.65 9.13
N ALA A 85 2.64 -16.28 8.43
CA ALA A 85 3.93 -16.65 9.01
C ALA A 85 4.73 -15.44 9.53
N ASN A 86 4.63 -14.30 8.84
CA ASN A 86 5.24 -13.06 9.28
C ASN A 86 4.65 -12.55 10.60
N THR A 87 3.33 -12.71 10.77
CA THR A 87 2.63 -12.33 12.00
C THR A 87 3.05 -13.23 13.16
N VAL A 88 3.12 -14.56 12.95
CA VAL A 88 3.61 -15.48 13.97
C VAL A 88 5.04 -15.17 14.38
N LYS A 89 5.92 -14.95 13.40
CA LYS A 89 7.33 -14.59 13.66
C LYS A 89 7.48 -13.29 14.44
N SER A 90 6.68 -12.29 14.14
CA SER A 90 6.71 -10.99 14.84
C SER A 90 6.19 -11.06 16.28
N ARG A 91 5.11 -11.84 16.51
CA ARG A 91 4.48 -11.93 17.83
C ARG A 91 5.10 -12.98 18.74
N LEU A 92 5.70 -14.00 18.17
CA LEU A 92 6.35 -15.11 18.88
C LEU A 92 7.76 -15.35 18.34
N PRO A 93 8.71 -14.43 18.55
CA PRO A 93 10.05 -14.49 17.97
C PRO A 93 10.84 -15.75 18.37
N GLU A 94 10.53 -16.33 19.53
CA GLU A 94 11.16 -17.56 20.06
C GLU A 94 10.49 -18.86 19.58
N ALA A 95 9.42 -18.77 18.77
CA ALA A 95 8.77 -19.96 18.24
C ALA A 95 9.56 -20.58 17.10
N GLU A 96 9.62 -21.92 17.06
CA GLU A 96 10.08 -22.65 15.88
C GLU A 96 9.00 -22.60 14.80
N ILE A 97 9.33 -22.16 13.60
CA ILE A 97 8.39 -22.04 12.49
C ILE A 97 8.91 -22.83 11.31
N GLN A 98 8.11 -23.81 10.87
CA GLN A 98 8.35 -24.57 9.65
C GLN A 98 7.31 -24.16 8.60
N VAL A 99 7.74 -23.73 7.42
CA VAL A 99 6.88 -23.20 6.37
C VAL A 99 6.84 -24.16 5.18
N PHE A 100 5.63 -24.48 4.73
CA PHE A 100 5.35 -25.27 3.53
C PHE A 100 4.65 -24.37 2.52
N PRO A 101 5.39 -23.70 1.61
CA PRO A 101 4.81 -22.71 0.73
C PRO A 101 4.00 -23.33 -0.40
N TRP A 102 3.07 -22.53 -0.92
CA TRP A 102 2.44 -22.75 -2.20
C TRP A 102 2.60 -21.49 -3.06
N PHE A 103 2.23 -21.57 -4.33
CA PHE A 103 2.20 -20.40 -5.19
C PHE A 103 1.25 -19.34 -4.62
N ASN A 104 1.73 -18.12 -4.47
CA ASN A 104 0.85 -17.01 -4.14
C ASN A 104 -0.03 -16.62 -5.36
N SER A 105 -1.07 -15.83 -5.12
CA SER A 105 -2.03 -15.47 -6.16
C SER A 105 -1.41 -14.73 -7.35
N LEU A 106 -0.39 -13.90 -7.13
CA LEU A 106 0.29 -13.19 -8.21
C LEU A 106 1.15 -14.13 -9.06
N GLN A 107 1.81 -15.10 -8.45
CA GLN A 107 2.51 -16.15 -9.19
C GLN A 107 1.54 -16.99 -10.03
N MET A 108 0.40 -17.38 -9.44
CA MET A 108 -0.63 -18.12 -10.17
C MET A 108 -1.16 -17.32 -11.36
N LEU A 109 -1.45 -16.02 -11.17
CA LEU A 109 -1.89 -15.14 -12.25
C LEU A 109 -0.83 -15.04 -13.35
N ALA A 110 0.44 -14.84 -12.99
CA ALA A 110 1.56 -14.77 -13.93
C ALA A 110 1.69 -16.08 -14.74
N HIS A 111 1.53 -17.25 -14.09
CA HIS A 111 1.56 -18.55 -14.77
C HIS A 111 0.39 -18.71 -15.75
N ARG A 112 -0.82 -18.24 -15.42
CA ARG A 112 -1.98 -18.29 -16.33
C ARG A 112 -1.78 -17.41 -17.56
N LEU A 113 -1.08 -16.29 -17.40
CA LEU A 113 -0.79 -15.33 -18.46
C LEU A 113 0.51 -15.65 -19.22
N VAL A 114 1.34 -16.54 -18.69
CA VAL A 114 2.70 -16.84 -19.18
C VAL A 114 3.56 -15.55 -19.21
N ILE A 115 3.43 -14.73 -18.16
CA ILE A 115 4.18 -13.47 -18.04
C ILE A 115 5.30 -13.65 -17.01
N PRO A 116 6.57 -13.34 -17.35
CA PRO A 116 7.68 -13.28 -16.39
C PRO A 116 7.40 -12.22 -15.32
N TYR A 117 7.70 -12.54 -14.04
CA TYR A 117 7.37 -11.68 -12.90
C TYR A 117 8.55 -11.36 -11.97
N GLN A 118 9.80 -11.67 -12.37
CA GLN A 118 10.99 -11.35 -11.60
C GLN A 118 11.23 -9.85 -11.42
N ASP A 119 10.71 -9.03 -12.33
CA ASP A 119 10.79 -7.55 -12.36
C ASP A 119 9.52 -6.87 -11.85
N MET A 120 8.57 -7.63 -11.32
CA MET A 120 7.29 -7.11 -10.85
C MET A 120 7.46 -6.44 -9.47
N GLU A 121 7.11 -5.17 -9.37
CA GLU A 121 6.93 -4.50 -8.08
C GLU A 121 5.65 -5.02 -7.42
N VAL A 122 5.77 -5.58 -6.22
CA VAL A 122 4.63 -6.15 -5.52
C VAL A 122 4.11 -5.21 -4.45
N VAL A 123 2.81 -4.95 -4.50
CA VAL A 123 2.09 -4.10 -3.55
C VAL A 123 0.93 -4.88 -2.93
N SER A 124 0.85 -4.87 -1.61
CA SER A 124 -0.32 -5.37 -0.91
C SER A 124 -1.18 -4.20 -0.44
N LEU A 125 -2.42 -4.14 -0.92
CA LEU A 125 -3.46 -3.23 -0.44
C LEU A 125 -4.37 -3.89 0.60
N THR A 126 -4.17 -5.17 0.92
CA THR A 126 -4.99 -5.90 1.89
C THR A 126 -4.84 -5.29 3.28
N GLY A 127 -5.85 -4.51 3.72
CA GLY A 127 -5.83 -3.79 4.98
C GLY A 127 -4.74 -2.72 5.09
N ARG A 128 -4.25 -2.18 3.97
CA ARG A 128 -3.18 -1.18 3.91
C ARG A 128 -3.59 0.03 3.09
N PRO A 129 -3.00 1.22 3.38
CA PRO A 129 -3.28 2.45 2.63
C PRO A 129 -2.68 2.41 1.23
N TRP A 130 -3.09 3.33 0.38
CA TRP A 130 -2.66 3.49 -1.01
C TRP A 130 -1.17 3.83 -1.20
N HIS A 131 -0.46 4.21 -0.15
CA HIS A 131 0.87 4.82 -0.21
C HIS A 131 1.86 4.05 -1.12
N GLU A 132 2.03 2.75 -0.90
CA GLU A 132 2.97 1.94 -1.69
C GLU A 132 2.50 1.75 -3.14
N PHE A 133 1.19 1.69 -3.36
CA PHE A 133 0.61 1.65 -4.70
C PHE A 133 0.87 2.95 -5.46
N ASP A 134 0.60 4.09 -4.82
CA ASP A 134 0.85 5.42 -5.36
C ASP A 134 2.35 5.61 -5.68
N ARG A 135 3.23 5.15 -4.78
CA ARG A 135 4.68 5.15 -4.99
C ARG A 135 5.07 4.40 -6.27
N ALA A 136 4.55 3.18 -6.44
CA ALA A 136 4.85 2.36 -7.62
C ALA A 136 4.34 3.01 -8.91
N LEU A 137 3.13 3.59 -8.90
CA LEU A 137 2.56 4.33 -10.04
C LEU A 137 3.40 5.55 -10.41
N ILE A 138 3.71 6.42 -9.44
CA ILE A 138 4.50 7.63 -9.66
C ILE A 138 5.91 7.27 -10.15
N ALA A 139 6.51 6.21 -9.61
CA ALA A 139 7.80 5.69 -10.06
C ALA A 139 7.75 5.12 -11.49
N GLY A 140 6.56 4.90 -12.05
CA GLY A 140 6.36 4.39 -13.41
C GLY A 140 6.85 2.96 -13.58
N LYS A 141 6.61 2.10 -12.60
CA LYS A 141 7.00 0.69 -12.67
C LYS A 141 6.35 -0.01 -13.86
N GLU A 142 7.09 -0.88 -14.53
CA GLU A 142 6.61 -1.58 -15.74
C GLU A 142 5.57 -2.62 -15.44
N LYS A 143 5.77 -3.34 -14.33
CA LYS A 143 4.81 -4.31 -13.81
C LYS A 143 4.56 -4.05 -12.33
N ILE A 144 3.29 -4.04 -11.96
CA ILE A 144 2.87 -3.90 -10.56
C ILE A 144 1.89 -5.03 -10.25
N GLY A 145 2.28 -5.93 -9.37
CA GLY A 145 1.40 -6.96 -8.83
C GLY A 145 0.68 -6.44 -7.58
N VAL A 146 -0.64 -6.56 -7.53
CA VAL A 146 -1.43 -6.00 -6.43
C VAL A 146 -2.27 -7.08 -5.76
N LEU A 147 -2.09 -7.24 -4.45
CA LEU A 147 -3.00 -7.99 -3.59
C LEU A 147 -4.13 -7.05 -3.14
N THR A 148 -5.34 -7.43 -3.46
CA THR A 148 -6.56 -6.64 -3.26
C THR A 148 -7.29 -7.00 -1.96
N ASP A 149 -8.27 -6.20 -1.59
CA ASP A 149 -9.26 -6.49 -0.56
C ASP A 149 -10.66 -6.01 -0.98
N ARG A 150 -11.62 -5.99 -0.05
CA ARG A 150 -13.00 -5.58 -0.34
C ARG A 150 -13.17 -4.08 -0.58
N GLN A 151 -12.21 -3.25 -0.16
CA GLN A 151 -12.20 -1.80 -0.40
C GLN A 151 -11.35 -1.46 -1.63
N HIS A 152 -10.17 -2.08 -1.74
CA HIS A 152 -9.24 -1.91 -2.85
C HIS A 152 -9.54 -2.94 -3.96
N THR A 153 -10.73 -2.81 -4.55
CA THR A 153 -11.17 -3.67 -5.66
C THR A 153 -10.50 -3.28 -6.97
N PRO A 154 -10.51 -4.14 -8.01
CA PRO A 154 -10.02 -3.77 -9.34
C PRO A 154 -10.65 -2.47 -9.86
N VAL A 155 -11.95 -2.25 -9.60
CA VAL A 155 -12.68 -1.02 -9.99
C VAL A 155 -12.12 0.21 -9.25
N ALA A 156 -11.93 0.12 -7.93
CA ALA A 156 -11.38 1.22 -7.14
C ALA A 156 -9.94 1.57 -7.58
N ILE A 157 -9.12 0.56 -7.89
CA ILE A 157 -7.76 0.74 -8.38
C ILE A 157 -7.76 1.41 -9.76
N ALA A 158 -8.57 0.93 -10.71
CA ALA A 158 -8.70 1.53 -12.04
C ALA A 158 -9.20 2.97 -11.96
N GLY A 159 -10.20 3.25 -11.11
CA GLY A 159 -10.73 4.58 -10.86
C GLY A 159 -9.66 5.55 -10.38
N ARG A 160 -8.88 5.14 -9.34
CA ARG A 160 -7.76 5.93 -8.84
C ARG A 160 -6.70 6.20 -9.91
N MET A 161 -6.33 5.18 -10.68
CA MET A 161 -5.35 5.33 -11.75
C MET A 161 -5.81 6.36 -12.79
N LEU A 162 -7.06 6.27 -13.25
CA LEU A 162 -7.61 7.19 -14.24
C LEU A 162 -7.78 8.61 -13.69
N GLU A 163 -8.21 8.75 -12.44
CA GLU A 163 -8.32 10.04 -11.75
C GLU A 163 -7.01 10.82 -11.77
N TYR A 164 -5.89 10.14 -11.56
CA TYR A 164 -4.55 10.75 -11.57
C TYR A 164 -3.84 10.63 -12.92
N GLY A 165 -4.56 10.20 -13.99
CA GLY A 165 -4.07 10.19 -15.36
C GLY A 165 -3.06 9.09 -15.68
N TYR A 166 -3.14 7.95 -15.02
CA TYR A 166 -2.33 6.75 -15.28
C TYR A 166 -3.04 5.78 -16.23
N ALA A 167 -3.55 6.29 -17.36
CA ALA A 167 -4.25 5.47 -18.35
C ALA A 167 -3.33 4.50 -19.13
N GLY A 168 -2.01 4.70 -19.08
CA GLY A 168 -1.04 3.89 -19.82
C GLY A 168 -0.69 2.55 -19.15
N TYR A 169 -1.69 1.85 -18.64
CA TYR A 169 -1.56 0.50 -18.08
C TYR A 169 -2.70 -0.38 -18.54
N ARG A 170 -2.38 -1.66 -18.78
CA ARG A 170 -3.34 -2.74 -18.96
C ARG A 170 -3.48 -3.51 -17.65
N MET A 171 -4.67 -3.93 -17.30
CA MET A 171 -4.94 -4.66 -16.07
C MET A 171 -5.27 -6.12 -16.36
N HIS A 172 -4.49 -7.03 -15.77
CA HIS A 172 -4.75 -8.46 -15.75
C HIS A 172 -5.32 -8.82 -14.39
N ILE A 173 -6.49 -9.45 -14.34
CA ILE A 173 -7.21 -9.76 -13.10
C ILE A 173 -7.38 -11.26 -13.00
N GLY A 174 -6.93 -11.84 -11.89
CA GLY A 174 -7.17 -13.22 -11.52
C GLY A 174 -8.22 -13.29 -10.42
N GLU A 175 -9.33 -13.96 -10.71
CA GLU A 175 -10.47 -14.14 -9.81
C GLU A 175 -10.54 -15.61 -9.39
N MET A 176 -10.71 -15.89 -8.09
CA MET A 176 -10.88 -17.25 -7.56
C MET A 176 -9.79 -18.23 -8.04
N LEU A 177 -8.54 -17.77 -8.13
CA LEU A 177 -7.44 -18.59 -8.69
C LEU A 177 -7.27 -19.90 -7.92
N GLY A 178 -7.19 -21.01 -8.69
CA GLY A 178 -7.16 -22.38 -8.16
C GLY A 178 -8.53 -23.00 -7.93
N ASN A 179 -9.61 -22.23 -7.94
CA ASN A 179 -10.98 -22.74 -7.78
C ASN A 179 -11.55 -23.20 -9.12
N VAL A 180 -12.60 -24.04 -9.09
CA VAL A 180 -13.36 -24.47 -10.30
C VAL A 180 -14.02 -23.30 -11.02
N THR A 181 -14.22 -22.18 -10.36
CA THR A 181 -14.78 -20.93 -10.91
C THR A 181 -13.70 -19.92 -11.26
N GLU A 182 -12.43 -20.35 -11.34
CA GLU A 182 -11.30 -19.49 -11.70
C GLU A 182 -11.58 -18.73 -13.01
N ARG A 183 -11.28 -17.45 -13.00
CA ARG A 183 -11.37 -16.58 -14.16
C ARG A 183 -10.18 -15.65 -14.25
N VAL A 184 -9.59 -15.56 -15.44
CA VAL A 184 -8.52 -14.61 -15.75
C VAL A 184 -8.96 -13.68 -16.85
N ARG A 185 -8.85 -12.39 -16.66
CA ARG A 185 -9.24 -11.35 -17.62
C ARG A 185 -8.11 -10.36 -17.83
N THR A 186 -7.95 -9.91 -19.07
CA THR A 186 -7.06 -8.79 -19.43
C THR A 186 -7.92 -7.68 -20.01
N MET A 187 -7.84 -6.49 -19.43
CA MET A 187 -8.77 -5.40 -19.71
C MET A 187 -8.05 -4.05 -19.71
N GLU A 188 -8.59 -3.11 -20.49
CA GLU A 188 -8.24 -1.71 -20.37
C GLU A 188 -8.92 -1.09 -19.12
N LEU A 189 -8.29 -0.09 -18.49
CA LEU A 189 -8.80 0.49 -17.24
C LEU A 189 -10.23 1.03 -17.35
N SER A 190 -10.62 1.57 -18.50
CA SER A 190 -11.97 2.08 -18.73
C SER A 190 -13.04 0.97 -18.80
N GLU A 191 -12.66 -0.24 -19.21
CA GLU A 191 -13.53 -1.41 -19.23
C GLU A 191 -13.71 -1.98 -17.81
N VAL A 192 -12.65 -1.95 -17.01
CA VAL A 192 -12.67 -2.38 -15.60
C VAL A 192 -13.71 -1.59 -14.80
N LEU A 193 -13.86 -0.28 -15.03
CA LEU A 193 -14.84 0.56 -14.33
C LEU A 193 -16.30 0.14 -14.52
N ARG A 194 -16.59 -0.65 -15.57
CA ARG A 194 -17.94 -1.09 -15.94
C ARG A 194 -18.16 -2.58 -15.70
N SER A 195 -17.25 -3.22 -14.96
CA SER A 195 -17.24 -4.67 -14.78
C SER A 195 -17.34 -5.04 -13.31
N ASP A 196 -17.90 -6.22 -13.05
CA ASP A 196 -17.94 -6.84 -11.75
C ASP A 196 -16.86 -7.92 -11.63
N PHE A 197 -16.34 -8.10 -10.41
CA PHE A 197 -15.28 -9.05 -10.13
C PHE A 197 -15.59 -9.90 -8.91
N ALA A 198 -15.40 -11.21 -9.06
CA ALA A 198 -15.51 -12.15 -7.95
C ALA A 198 -14.35 -11.94 -6.95
N PHE A 199 -14.58 -12.27 -5.70
CA PHE A 199 -13.58 -12.21 -4.63
C PHE A 199 -13.39 -13.61 -4.02
N PRO A 200 -12.13 -14.01 -3.70
CA PRO A 200 -10.89 -13.22 -3.75
C PRO A 200 -10.37 -13.00 -5.18
N ASN A 201 -9.66 -11.89 -5.34
CA ASN A 201 -8.96 -11.59 -6.60
C ASN A 201 -7.60 -10.95 -6.32
N CYS A 202 -6.77 -10.92 -7.34
CA CYS A 202 -5.53 -10.14 -7.40
C CYS A 202 -5.38 -9.59 -8.80
N LEU A 203 -4.47 -8.65 -8.98
CA LEU A 203 -4.24 -8.10 -10.31
C LEU A 203 -2.75 -7.84 -10.58
N MET A 204 -2.42 -7.79 -11.87
CA MET A 204 -1.14 -7.34 -12.39
C MET A 204 -1.40 -6.20 -13.36
N LEU A 205 -0.69 -5.10 -13.17
CA LEU A 205 -0.67 -3.96 -14.09
C LEU A 205 0.56 -4.07 -14.97
N GLU A 206 0.37 -4.01 -16.28
CA GLU A 206 1.44 -3.95 -17.26
C GLU A 206 1.40 -2.58 -17.95
N ARG A 207 2.54 -1.86 -17.91
CA ARG A 207 2.63 -0.53 -18.47
C ARG A 207 2.66 -0.57 -19.99
N THR A 208 1.71 0.09 -20.64
CA THR A 208 1.58 0.22 -22.10
C THR A 208 2.02 1.57 -22.61
N GLY A 209 2.13 2.57 -21.72
CA GLY A 209 2.54 3.92 -22.07
C GLY A 209 3.22 4.64 -20.91
N LEU A 210 4.11 5.57 -21.24
CA LEU A 210 4.82 6.37 -20.24
C LEU A 210 4.02 7.63 -19.91
N ARG A 211 3.84 7.89 -18.61
CA ARG A 211 3.42 9.19 -18.11
C ARG A 211 4.65 10.07 -17.91
N SER A 212 4.59 11.32 -18.39
CA SER A 212 5.67 12.29 -18.15
C SER A 212 5.82 12.58 -16.66
N ARG A 213 7.05 12.54 -16.18
CA ARG A 213 7.46 12.87 -14.81
C ARG A 213 8.46 14.02 -14.87
N PRO A 214 7.96 15.27 -15.07
CA PRO A 214 8.82 16.41 -15.26
C PRO A 214 9.57 16.78 -13.97
N PHE A 215 10.80 17.28 -14.12
CA PHE A 215 11.57 17.93 -13.09
C PHE A 215 11.75 19.41 -13.49
N GLY A 216 11.41 20.34 -12.60
CA GLY A 216 11.35 21.75 -12.93
C GLY A 216 10.07 22.12 -13.69
N ILE A 217 8.91 22.06 -13.03
CA ILE A 217 7.63 22.39 -13.65
C ILE A 217 7.46 23.92 -13.72
N PRO A 218 7.29 24.54 -14.90
CA PRO A 218 7.00 25.98 -15.00
C PRO A 218 5.71 26.37 -14.28
N GLU A 219 5.69 27.55 -13.66
CA GLU A 219 4.54 28.07 -12.92
C GLU A 219 3.26 28.13 -13.76
N THR A 220 3.40 28.43 -15.05
CA THR A 220 2.29 28.52 -16.01
C THR A 220 1.55 27.20 -16.21
N ARG A 221 2.14 26.08 -15.79
CA ARG A 221 1.49 24.76 -15.86
C ARG A 221 0.64 24.45 -14.65
N PHE A 222 0.75 25.18 -13.54
CA PHE A 222 -0.09 24.98 -12.36
C PHE A 222 -1.42 25.72 -12.46
N CYS A 223 -2.46 25.17 -11.81
CA CYS A 223 -3.65 25.92 -11.48
C CYS A 223 -3.28 26.91 -10.37
N LEU A 224 -3.60 28.19 -10.55
CA LEU A 224 -3.21 29.28 -9.67
C LEU A 224 -4.40 29.81 -8.88
N LEU A 225 -4.16 30.33 -7.68
CA LEU A 225 -5.17 31.01 -6.86
C LEU A 225 -5.61 32.29 -7.59
N ASP A 226 -6.87 32.34 -8.05
CA ASP A 226 -7.47 33.46 -8.79
C ASP A 226 -6.58 33.99 -9.93
N GLY A 227 -5.80 33.13 -10.59
CA GLY A 227 -4.84 33.52 -11.62
C GLY A 227 -3.60 34.30 -11.13
N ARG A 228 -3.40 34.37 -9.80
CA ARG A 228 -2.31 35.18 -9.18
C ARG A 228 -0.94 34.51 -9.36
N ALA A 229 -0.27 34.83 -10.45
CA ALA A 229 1.06 34.31 -10.79
C ALA A 229 2.17 34.62 -9.77
N LYS A 230 1.93 35.50 -8.80
CA LYS A 230 2.90 35.84 -7.74
C LYS A 230 2.76 34.94 -6.50
N MET A 231 1.65 34.22 -6.36
CA MET A 231 1.35 33.36 -5.19
C MET A 231 1.70 31.90 -5.43
N ILE A 232 2.85 31.65 -6.01
CA ILE A 232 3.41 30.33 -6.23
C ILE A 232 4.93 30.39 -6.08
N THR A 233 5.52 29.42 -5.42
CA THR A 233 6.98 29.28 -5.34
C THR A 233 7.55 29.08 -6.73
N LYS A 234 8.45 29.97 -7.16
CA LYS A 234 9.04 29.98 -8.49
C LYS A 234 9.88 28.73 -8.74
N MET A 235 9.88 28.25 -9.98
CA MET A 235 10.54 26.98 -10.33
C MET A 235 12.00 26.90 -9.85
N PRO A 236 12.88 27.90 -10.06
CA PRO A 236 14.25 27.82 -9.58
C PRO A 236 14.34 27.77 -8.05
N VAL A 237 13.50 28.56 -7.35
CA VAL A 237 13.44 28.55 -5.88
C VAL A 237 12.94 27.18 -5.38
N ARG A 238 11.90 26.65 -5.99
CA ARG A 238 11.34 25.33 -5.64
C ARG A 238 12.37 24.22 -5.79
N LEU A 239 13.11 24.17 -6.91
CA LEU A 239 14.15 23.18 -7.13
C LEU A 239 15.30 23.30 -6.11
N LEU A 240 15.73 24.51 -5.80
CA LEU A 240 16.74 24.75 -4.78
C LEU A 240 16.24 24.28 -3.40
N THR A 241 15.00 24.61 -3.04
CA THR A 241 14.35 24.15 -1.80
C THR A 241 14.35 22.62 -1.69
N LEU A 242 13.92 21.93 -2.74
CA LEU A 242 13.89 20.45 -2.74
C LEU A 242 15.31 19.85 -2.58
N SER A 243 16.32 20.50 -3.18
CA SER A 243 17.72 20.09 -3.02
C SER A 243 18.22 20.29 -1.60
N MET A 244 17.87 21.40 -0.95
CA MET A 244 18.29 21.72 0.44
C MET A 244 17.63 20.83 1.48
N LEU A 245 16.43 20.32 1.21
CA LEU A 245 15.66 19.47 2.12
C LEU A 245 16.17 18.01 2.19
N ASP A 246 17.08 17.60 1.30
CA ASP A 246 17.62 16.22 1.24
C ASP A 246 16.53 15.13 1.24
N LEU A 247 15.50 15.35 0.43
CA LEU A 247 14.26 14.54 0.44
C LEU A 247 14.46 13.06 0.09
N HIS A 248 15.57 12.71 -0.56
CA HIS A 248 15.90 11.33 -0.89
C HIS A 248 16.06 10.45 0.37
N ASN A 249 16.60 11.04 1.44
CA ASN A 249 16.89 10.38 2.71
C ASN A 249 15.79 10.62 3.78
N ARG A 250 14.66 11.23 3.40
CA ARG A 250 13.56 11.56 4.30
C ARG A 250 12.38 10.62 4.14
N HIS A 251 11.50 10.59 5.14
CA HIS A 251 10.29 9.77 5.13
C HIS A 251 9.01 10.61 5.16
N SER A 252 9.03 11.74 5.87
CA SER A 252 7.88 12.62 6.05
C SER A 252 8.24 14.07 5.77
N PHE A 253 7.52 14.66 4.82
CA PHE A 253 7.72 16.05 4.40
C PHE A 253 6.48 16.88 4.70
N TRP A 254 6.65 18.01 5.37
CA TRP A 254 5.58 18.98 5.59
C TRP A 254 5.81 20.25 4.77
N ASP A 255 4.76 20.68 4.06
CA ASP A 255 4.71 21.91 3.24
C ASP A 255 3.77 22.91 3.93
N ILE A 256 4.32 23.88 4.67
CA ILE A 256 3.55 24.86 5.44
C ILE A 256 3.33 26.12 4.59
N GLY A 257 2.08 26.47 4.35
CA GLY A 257 1.67 27.55 3.46
C GLY A 257 1.78 27.16 1.99
N PHE A 258 1.24 26.00 1.64
CA PHE A 258 1.40 25.37 0.32
C PHE A 258 0.72 26.16 -0.84
N CYS A 259 -0.29 26.97 -0.58
CA CYS A 259 -1.07 27.74 -1.54
C CYS A 259 -1.56 26.93 -2.76
N THR A 260 -0.73 26.75 -3.79
CA THR A 260 -1.05 25.95 -4.99
C THR A 260 -0.63 24.48 -4.88
N GLY A 261 0.08 24.10 -3.84
CA GLY A 261 0.68 22.77 -3.67
C GLY A 261 1.86 22.50 -4.60
N SER A 262 2.46 23.52 -5.21
CA SER A 262 3.51 23.33 -6.22
C SER A 262 4.76 22.64 -5.68
N VAL A 263 5.16 22.93 -4.44
CA VAL A 263 6.31 22.29 -3.78
C VAL A 263 5.97 20.85 -3.45
N SER A 264 4.81 20.60 -2.83
CA SER A 264 4.31 19.25 -2.51
C SER A 264 4.19 18.37 -3.76
N VAL A 265 3.63 18.90 -4.87
CA VAL A 265 3.49 18.17 -6.14
C VAL A 265 4.85 17.79 -6.72
N GLU A 266 5.78 18.72 -6.79
CA GLU A 266 7.11 18.43 -7.34
C GLU A 266 7.92 17.52 -6.43
N ALA A 267 7.82 17.68 -5.10
CA ALA A 267 8.39 16.76 -4.13
C ALA A 267 7.85 15.34 -4.33
N LYS A 268 6.53 15.16 -4.43
CA LYS A 268 5.90 13.84 -4.62
C LYS A 268 6.30 13.19 -5.93
N LEU A 269 6.42 13.94 -7.02
CA LEU A 269 6.91 13.43 -8.30
C LEU A 269 8.33 12.91 -8.20
N GLN A 270 9.24 13.63 -7.56
CA GLN A 270 10.65 13.26 -7.51
C GLN A 270 10.95 12.22 -6.42
N PHE A 271 10.22 12.29 -5.30
CA PHE A 271 10.40 11.46 -4.11
C PHE A 271 9.08 10.77 -3.73
N PRO A 272 8.61 9.81 -4.54
CA PRO A 272 7.27 9.21 -4.37
C PRO A 272 7.11 8.41 -3.07
N HIS A 273 8.21 8.05 -2.40
CA HIS A 273 8.24 7.36 -1.11
C HIS A 273 7.83 8.25 0.06
N LEU A 274 7.83 9.57 -0.09
CA LEU A 274 7.52 10.50 0.98
C LEU A 274 6.04 10.46 1.38
N HIS A 275 5.79 10.50 2.68
CA HIS A 275 4.52 10.93 3.25
C HIS A 275 4.50 12.46 3.24
N ILE A 276 3.63 13.06 2.45
CA ILE A 276 3.55 14.52 2.33
C ILE A 276 2.28 15.02 2.99
N THR A 277 2.44 15.93 3.96
CA THR A 277 1.34 16.69 4.58
C THR A 277 1.52 18.16 4.26
N ALA A 278 0.53 18.77 3.63
CA ALA A 278 0.54 20.15 3.19
C ALA A 278 -0.49 20.96 3.96
N PHE A 279 -0.07 22.09 4.57
CA PHE A 279 -0.90 22.94 5.42
C PHE A 279 -1.16 24.28 4.74
N GLU A 280 -2.41 24.72 4.67
CA GLU A 280 -2.79 26.02 4.12
C GLU A 280 -3.96 26.59 4.90
N VAL A 281 -3.90 27.87 5.21
CA VAL A 281 -4.98 28.57 5.95
C VAL A 281 -6.19 28.88 5.10
N ARG A 282 -6.02 29.00 3.79
CA ARG A 282 -7.08 29.36 2.85
C ARG A 282 -7.84 28.14 2.37
N GLU A 283 -9.16 28.19 2.41
CA GLU A 283 -10.02 27.07 1.95
C GLU A 283 -9.81 26.73 0.47
N GLU A 284 -9.54 27.72 -0.37
CA GLU A 284 -9.28 27.55 -1.81
C GLU A 284 -8.06 26.65 -2.08
N GLY A 285 -7.13 26.55 -1.10
CA GLY A 285 -5.97 25.68 -1.18
C GLY A 285 -6.34 24.22 -1.39
N ARG A 286 -7.43 23.74 -0.79
CA ARG A 286 -7.93 22.37 -0.93
C ARG A 286 -8.15 21.99 -2.40
N GLU A 287 -8.97 22.75 -3.08
CA GLU A 287 -9.31 22.52 -4.49
C GLU A 287 -8.09 22.66 -5.40
N LEU A 288 -7.21 23.64 -5.11
CA LEU A 288 -6.00 23.86 -5.88
C LEU A 288 -5.02 22.69 -5.76
N LEU A 289 -4.81 22.19 -4.55
CA LEU A 289 -3.94 21.03 -4.31
C LEU A 289 -4.50 19.79 -5.04
N GLU A 290 -5.79 19.53 -4.94
CA GLU A 290 -6.44 18.41 -5.63
C GLU A 290 -6.30 18.53 -7.16
N LYS A 291 -6.64 19.69 -7.75
CA LYS A 291 -6.51 19.94 -9.19
C LYS A 291 -5.09 19.75 -9.68
N ASN A 292 -4.10 20.29 -8.96
CA ASN A 292 -2.71 20.17 -9.33
C ASN A 292 -2.21 18.73 -9.13
N SER A 293 -2.59 18.07 -8.05
CA SER A 293 -2.23 16.65 -7.80
C SER A 293 -2.76 15.72 -8.91
N ARG A 294 -4.02 15.86 -9.31
CA ARG A 294 -4.61 15.09 -10.43
C ARG A 294 -3.91 15.41 -11.74
N LYS A 295 -3.69 16.71 -12.03
CA LYS A 295 -3.04 17.15 -13.25
C LYS A 295 -1.64 16.59 -13.44
N PHE A 296 -0.85 16.53 -12.37
CA PHE A 296 0.53 16.05 -12.41
C PHE A 296 0.69 14.57 -12.03
N GLY A 297 -0.38 13.92 -11.56
CA GLY A 297 -0.35 12.51 -11.19
C GLY A 297 0.41 12.27 -9.89
N THR A 298 0.08 13.02 -8.85
CA THR A 298 0.69 12.91 -7.52
C THR A 298 -0.34 12.54 -6.46
N PRO A 299 -0.89 11.30 -6.49
CA PRO A 299 -1.78 10.83 -5.43
C PRO A 299 -1.04 10.77 -4.08
N GLY A 300 -1.80 10.81 -2.99
CA GLY A 300 -1.27 10.59 -1.65
C GLY A 300 -0.61 11.79 -1.00
N ILE A 301 -0.92 13.03 -1.44
CA ILE A 301 -0.60 14.26 -0.72
C ILE A 301 -1.78 14.58 0.21
N THR A 302 -1.53 14.69 1.51
CA THR A 302 -2.55 15.05 2.50
C THR A 302 -2.64 16.56 2.63
N GLY A 303 -3.76 17.15 2.21
CA GLY A 303 -4.02 18.59 2.37
C GLY A 303 -4.78 18.89 3.66
N VAL A 304 -4.25 19.77 4.48
CA VAL A 304 -4.83 20.23 5.75
C VAL A 304 -5.14 21.71 5.64
N ILE A 305 -6.41 22.04 5.74
CA ILE A 305 -6.87 23.44 5.69
C ILE A 305 -7.14 23.93 7.10
N GLY A 306 -6.52 25.04 7.44
CA GLY A 306 -6.59 25.69 8.74
C GLY A 306 -5.25 26.27 9.19
N ASP A 307 -5.26 26.89 10.35
CA ASP A 307 -4.04 27.46 10.94
C ASP A 307 -3.12 26.32 11.45
N PHE A 308 -1.93 26.21 10.90
CA PHE A 308 -0.93 25.23 11.33
C PHE A 308 -0.68 25.23 12.84
N THR A 309 -0.71 26.41 13.47
CA THR A 309 -0.40 26.54 14.89
C THR A 309 -1.54 26.08 15.82
N GLU A 310 -2.69 25.73 15.25
CA GLU A 310 -3.89 25.27 15.95
C GLU A 310 -4.32 23.85 15.55
N ALA A 311 -3.66 23.28 14.53
CA ALA A 311 -3.96 21.94 14.04
C ALA A 311 -3.52 20.86 15.04
N ASP A 312 -4.27 19.76 15.10
CA ASP A 312 -3.79 18.54 15.77
C ASP A 312 -2.76 17.85 14.88
N LEU A 313 -1.50 18.07 15.21
CA LEU A 313 -0.37 17.55 14.47
C LEU A 313 -0.06 16.07 14.78
N SER A 314 -0.62 15.52 15.86
CA SER A 314 -0.35 14.15 16.32
C SER A 314 -0.91 13.06 15.39
N VAL A 315 -1.86 13.41 14.55
CA VAL A 315 -2.51 12.49 13.60
C VAL A 315 -1.73 12.31 12.29
N TYR A 316 -0.67 13.09 12.07
CA TYR A 316 0.17 13.03 10.87
C TYR A 316 1.54 12.42 11.18
N PRO A 317 2.19 11.78 10.20
CA PRO A 317 3.58 11.33 10.37
C PRO A 317 4.48 12.50 10.77
N VAL A 318 5.30 12.29 11.82
CA VAL A 318 6.25 13.29 12.30
C VAL A 318 7.19 13.70 11.16
N PRO A 319 7.37 15.01 10.88
CA PRO A 319 8.18 15.45 9.76
C PRO A 319 9.68 15.34 10.08
N ASP A 320 10.45 14.86 9.12
CA ASP A 320 11.91 14.92 9.11
C ASP A 320 12.45 15.95 8.09
N ALA A 321 11.55 16.51 7.26
CA ALA A 321 11.78 17.63 6.38
C ALA A 321 10.59 18.59 6.39
N VAL A 322 10.83 19.91 6.42
CA VAL A 322 9.78 20.94 6.41
C VAL A 322 10.16 22.10 5.50
N PHE A 323 9.22 22.50 4.66
CA PHE A 323 9.29 23.76 3.93
C PHE A 323 8.26 24.75 4.48
N ILE A 324 8.68 26.01 4.72
CA ILE A 324 7.80 27.09 5.18
C ILE A 324 7.65 28.12 4.04
N GLY A 325 6.68 27.89 3.16
CA GLY A 325 6.39 28.77 2.03
C GLY A 325 5.57 30.01 2.41
N GLY A 326 4.83 29.94 3.53
CA GLY A 326 4.03 31.06 4.02
C GLY A 326 3.73 30.87 5.51
N HIS A 327 3.95 31.92 6.32
CA HIS A 327 3.85 31.82 7.79
C HIS A 327 2.84 32.80 8.41
N GLY A 328 2.23 33.71 7.65
CA GLY A 328 1.22 34.65 8.15
C GLY A 328 1.65 35.48 9.38
N GLY A 329 2.94 35.81 9.51
CA GLY A 329 3.50 36.50 10.68
C GLY A 329 3.81 35.59 11.88
N LYS A 330 3.53 34.28 11.80
CA LYS A 330 3.68 33.32 12.92
C LYS A 330 4.97 32.50 12.89
N LEU A 331 5.99 32.92 12.15
CA LEU A 331 7.21 32.12 11.92
C LEU A 331 7.84 31.60 13.23
N ALA A 332 8.00 32.48 14.24
CA ALA A 332 8.61 32.10 15.52
C ALA A 332 7.81 30.99 16.23
N ARG A 333 6.45 31.07 16.21
CA ARG A 333 5.58 30.04 16.78
C ARG A 333 5.67 28.72 16.03
N ILE A 334 5.68 28.77 14.70
CA ILE A 334 5.85 27.58 13.83
C ILE A 334 7.17 26.89 14.15
N LEU A 335 8.27 27.64 14.21
CA LEU A 335 9.60 27.09 14.54
C LEU A 335 9.64 26.48 15.95
N THR A 336 9.00 27.10 16.93
CA THR A 336 8.90 26.55 18.30
C THR A 336 8.16 25.20 18.29
N ILE A 337 7.05 25.09 17.57
CA ILE A 337 6.29 23.84 17.44
C ILE A 337 7.16 22.77 16.77
N LEU A 338 7.78 23.09 15.64
CA LEU A 338 8.62 22.16 14.89
C LEU A 338 9.82 21.67 15.71
N ALA A 339 10.46 22.56 16.49
CA ALA A 339 11.56 22.18 17.38
C ALA A 339 11.14 21.18 18.48
N GLY A 340 9.85 21.17 18.85
CA GLY A 340 9.30 20.23 19.84
C GLY A 340 8.93 18.85 19.28
N ILE A 341 8.76 18.72 17.95
CA ILE A 341 8.26 17.48 17.33
C ILE A 341 9.23 16.83 16.35
N MET A 342 10.10 17.60 15.70
CA MET A 342 11.02 17.06 14.71
C MET A 342 12.13 16.24 15.35
N PRO A 343 12.57 15.15 14.68
CA PRO A 343 13.71 14.38 15.15
C PRO A 343 15.02 15.17 14.99
N VAL A 344 16.04 14.78 15.76
CA VAL A 344 17.40 15.31 15.59
C VAL A 344 17.89 15.04 14.16
N GLY A 345 18.43 16.07 13.51
CA GLY A 345 18.85 16.01 12.10
C GLY A 345 17.70 16.28 11.09
N GLY A 346 16.51 16.65 11.56
CA GLY A 346 15.45 17.18 10.71
C GLY A 346 15.85 18.52 10.07
N ILE A 347 15.37 18.79 8.85
CA ILE A 347 15.71 19.99 8.07
C ILE A 347 14.47 20.87 7.90
N VAL A 348 14.64 22.18 8.11
CA VAL A 348 13.65 23.24 7.83
C VAL A 348 14.25 24.22 6.83
N VAL A 349 13.51 24.52 5.75
CA VAL A 349 13.88 25.50 4.73
C VAL A 349 12.80 26.55 4.55
#